data_70d8b09169dd652ad5ff1eadf9fba1b5
#
_entry.id   70d8b09169dd652ad5ff1eadf9fba1b5
#
_cell.length_a   1.000
_cell.length_b   1.000
_cell.length_c   1.000
_cell.angle_alpha   90.00
_cell.angle_beta   90.00
_cell.angle_gamma   90.00
#
_symmetry.space_group_name_H-M   'P 1'
#
loop_
_entity.id
_entity.type
_entity.pdbx_description
1 polymer ?
#
loop_
_entity_poly.entity_id
_entity_poly.type
_entity_poly.pdbx_seq_one_letter_code
_entity_poly.pdbx_strand_id
1 'polypeptide(L)'
;KFIEKYGKEAAWKVDTAFSGTRSDPSHRGMITGICVENFHPGALTVGVICGILNELHEQYEQMCQLTGKKATRLTGSGNGIRRNSLMRRLAEEMFKMPMEIPEYEEEAAYGAALTAGKLVAAM
;
A
#
# COMPACT_ATOMS: atom_id res chain seq x y z
N LYS A 1 -10.19 -3.74 -15.71
CA LYS A 1 -11.06 -2.97 -16.65
C LYS A 1 -10.54 -1.56 -16.95
N PHE A 2 -10.33 -0.67 -15.94
CA PHE A 2 -9.86 0.70 -16.21
C PHE A 2 -8.43 0.70 -16.78
N ILE A 3 -7.47 0.07 -16.07
CA ILE A 3 -6.06 0.02 -16.49
C ILE A 3 -5.90 -0.68 -17.85
N GLU A 4 -6.65 -1.73 -18.10
CA GLU A 4 -6.62 -2.47 -19.36
C GLU A 4 -7.08 -1.62 -20.56
N LYS A 5 -8.01 -0.69 -20.32
CA LYS A 5 -8.58 0.16 -21.37
C LYS A 5 -7.82 1.46 -21.56
N TYR A 6 -7.37 2.09 -20.49
CA TYR A 6 -6.82 3.45 -20.51
C TYR A 6 -5.36 3.55 -20.08
N GLY A 7 -4.78 2.48 -19.53
CA GLY A 7 -3.46 2.49 -18.91
C GLY A 7 -3.46 3.05 -17.49
N LYS A 8 -2.39 2.77 -16.75
CA LYS A 8 -2.20 3.25 -15.37
C LYS A 8 -1.96 4.76 -15.32
N GLU A 9 -1.32 5.29 -16.35
CA GLU A 9 -0.97 6.71 -16.49
C GLU A 9 -2.19 7.63 -16.63
N ALA A 10 -3.33 7.09 -17.05
CA ALA A 10 -4.61 7.82 -17.10
C ALA A 10 -5.26 8.00 -15.72
N ALA A 11 -4.76 7.34 -14.67
CA ALA A 11 -5.26 7.52 -13.32
C ALA A 11 -4.94 8.92 -12.78
N TRP A 12 -5.80 9.44 -11.89
CA TRP A 12 -5.53 10.68 -11.21
C TRP A 12 -4.37 10.51 -10.23
N LYS A 13 -3.62 11.58 -10.01
CA LYS A 13 -2.59 11.61 -8.96
C LYS A 13 -3.25 11.99 -7.66
N VAL A 14 -3.18 11.10 -6.68
CA VAL A 14 -3.85 11.28 -5.38
C VAL A 14 -2.81 11.22 -4.27
N ASP A 15 -2.71 12.30 -3.52
CA ASP A 15 -2.08 12.33 -2.21
C ASP A 15 -3.14 11.95 -1.18
N THR A 16 -2.96 10.82 -0.53
CA THR A 16 -3.96 10.22 0.38
C THR A 16 -3.85 10.69 1.83
N ALA A 17 -2.93 11.57 2.15
CA ALA A 17 -2.74 12.11 3.50
C ALA A 17 -3.81 13.16 3.89
N PHE A 18 -5.08 12.83 3.72
CA PHE A 18 -6.22 13.73 3.93
C PHE A 18 -6.35 14.25 5.37
N SER A 19 -5.86 13.50 6.33
CA SER A 19 -5.88 13.85 7.76
C SER A 19 -4.53 14.39 8.27
N GLY A 20 -3.60 14.66 7.38
CA GLY A 20 -2.23 15.00 7.70
C GLY A 20 -1.33 13.78 7.85
N THR A 21 -0.06 14.05 8.08
CA THR A 21 0.95 13.01 8.36
C THR A 21 1.44 13.13 9.80
N ARG A 22 2.19 12.12 10.27
CA ARG A 22 2.80 12.17 11.60
C ARG A 22 3.82 13.31 11.72
N SER A 23 4.54 13.61 10.65
CA SER A 23 5.54 14.68 10.59
C SER A 23 4.93 16.06 10.34
N ASP A 24 3.80 16.14 9.65
CA ASP A 24 3.06 17.35 9.36
C ASP A 24 1.54 17.15 9.50
N PRO A 25 0.99 17.41 10.68
CA PRO A 25 -0.45 17.30 10.92
C PRO A 25 -1.30 18.31 10.13
N SER A 26 -0.68 19.37 9.59
CA SER A 26 -1.36 20.39 8.78
C SER A 26 -1.46 20.02 7.31
N HIS A 27 -0.70 19.02 6.86
CA HIS A 27 -0.76 18.51 5.49
C HIS A 27 -2.19 18.09 5.12
N ARG A 28 -2.54 18.32 3.87
CA ARG A 28 -3.84 17.89 3.32
C ARG A 28 -3.62 17.16 2.00
N GLY A 29 -4.37 16.07 1.84
CA GLY A 29 -4.38 15.32 0.61
C GLY A 29 -4.84 16.15 -0.58
N MET A 30 -4.45 15.73 -1.77
CA MET A 30 -4.70 16.46 -3.02
C MET A 30 -4.99 15.48 -4.15
N ILE A 31 -5.86 15.90 -5.06
CA ILE A 31 -6.15 15.15 -6.29
C ILE A 31 -5.81 16.05 -7.47
N THR A 32 -4.96 15.59 -8.37
CA THR A 32 -4.52 16.33 -9.56
C THR A 32 -4.52 15.46 -10.82
N GLY A 33 -4.27 16.07 -11.97
CA GLY A 33 -4.21 15.34 -13.24
C GLY A 33 -5.58 14.99 -13.81
N ILE A 34 -6.64 15.70 -13.41
CA ILE A 34 -7.99 15.49 -13.91
C ILE A 34 -8.13 16.22 -15.24
N CYS A 35 -8.62 15.52 -16.27
CA CYS A 35 -8.99 16.09 -17.57
C CYS A 35 -10.24 15.39 -18.10
N VAL A 36 -10.77 15.90 -19.21
CA VAL A 36 -12.00 15.34 -19.80
C VAL A 36 -11.82 13.88 -20.21
N GLU A 37 -10.66 13.53 -20.74
CA GLU A 37 -10.34 12.21 -21.25
C GLU A 37 -10.24 11.14 -20.15
N ASN A 38 -9.86 11.53 -18.94
CA ASN A 38 -9.72 10.62 -17.80
C ASN A 38 -10.79 10.81 -16.70
N PHE A 39 -11.82 11.60 -16.98
CA PHE A 39 -12.91 11.83 -16.01
C PHE A 39 -13.78 10.60 -15.84
N HIS A 40 -13.29 9.65 -15.08
CA HIS A 40 -13.88 8.33 -14.89
C HIS A 40 -13.64 7.82 -13.44
N PRO A 41 -14.65 7.21 -12.79
CA PRO A 41 -14.50 6.69 -11.42
C PRO A 41 -13.30 5.73 -11.25
N GLY A 42 -12.97 4.97 -12.29
CA GLY A 42 -11.79 4.11 -12.28
C GLY A 42 -10.47 4.87 -12.18
N ALA A 43 -10.39 6.09 -12.73
CA ALA A 43 -9.19 6.94 -12.61
C ALA A 43 -8.95 7.37 -11.17
N LEU A 44 -10.02 7.71 -10.44
CA LEU A 44 -9.96 8.00 -9.01
C LEU A 44 -9.56 6.76 -8.22
N THR A 45 -10.22 5.61 -8.45
CA THR A 45 -9.96 4.37 -7.72
C THR A 45 -8.50 3.92 -7.86
N VAL A 46 -7.99 3.88 -9.09
CA VAL A 46 -6.59 3.52 -9.34
C VAL A 46 -5.65 4.56 -8.75
N GLY A 47 -5.99 5.85 -8.87
CA GLY A 47 -5.21 6.95 -8.28
C GLY A 47 -5.08 6.83 -6.77
N VAL A 48 -6.16 6.53 -6.05
CA VAL A 48 -6.11 6.32 -4.59
C VAL A 48 -5.23 5.13 -4.22
N ILE A 49 -5.39 4.00 -4.91
CA ILE A 49 -4.55 2.81 -4.66
C ILE A 49 -3.07 3.15 -4.90
N CYS A 50 -2.75 3.79 -6.02
CA CYS A 50 -1.39 4.22 -6.31
C CYS A 50 -0.86 5.23 -5.28
N GLY A 51 -1.69 6.15 -4.80
CA GLY A 51 -1.32 7.11 -3.76
C GLY A 51 -0.90 6.44 -2.46
N ILE A 52 -1.70 5.48 -1.98
CA ILE A 52 -1.37 4.67 -0.78
C ILE A 52 -0.05 3.91 -0.98
N LEU A 53 0.11 3.26 -2.12
CA LEU A 53 1.30 2.48 -2.41
C LEU A 53 2.55 3.35 -2.58
N ASN A 54 2.43 4.54 -3.17
CA ASN A 54 3.52 5.51 -3.30
C ASN A 54 4.04 5.96 -1.94
N GLU A 55 3.15 6.31 -1.01
CA GLU A 55 3.53 6.69 0.34
C GLU A 55 4.34 5.58 1.04
N LEU A 56 3.87 4.34 0.94
CA LEU A 56 4.58 3.18 1.50
C LEU A 56 5.93 2.94 0.80
N HIS A 57 5.98 3.11 -0.51
CA HIS A 57 7.21 2.94 -1.28
C HIS A 57 8.26 3.99 -0.95
N GLU A 58 7.87 5.26 -0.78
CA GLU A 58 8.77 6.33 -0.35
C GLU A 58 9.39 6.03 1.03
N GLN A 59 8.59 5.56 1.97
CA GLN A 59 9.09 5.14 3.29
C GLN A 59 10.05 3.94 3.19
N TYR A 60 9.75 2.97 2.33
CA TYR A 60 10.64 1.85 2.06
C TYR A 60 11.98 2.30 1.46
N GLU A 61 11.97 3.20 0.49
CA GLU A 61 13.20 3.75 -0.10
C GLU A 61 14.04 4.49 0.94
N GLN A 62 13.42 5.27 1.82
CA GLN A 62 14.12 5.92 2.94
C GLN A 62 14.77 4.88 3.87
N MET A 63 14.07 3.81 4.23
CA MET A 63 14.65 2.72 5.01
C MET A 63 15.83 2.05 4.31
N CYS A 64 15.73 1.82 3.00
CA CYS A 64 16.84 1.25 2.22
C CYS A 64 18.06 2.16 2.23
N GLN A 65 17.87 3.47 2.12
CA GLN A 65 18.97 4.44 2.18
C GLN A 65 19.64 4.46 3.54
N LEU A 66 18.86 4.44 4.62
CA LEU A 66 19.37 4.47 5.99
C LEU A 66 20.09 3.18 6.40
N THR A 67 19.60 2.04 5.93
CA THR A 67 20.13 0.73 6.35
C THR A 67 21.17 0.16 5.40
N GLY A 68 21.23 0.65 4.16
CA GLY A 68 22.00 0.06 3.07
C GLY A 68 21.50 -1.32 2.62
N LYS A 69 20.31 -1.74 3.06
CA LYS A 69 19.72 -3.06 2.77
C LYS A 69 18.45 -2.92 1.94
N LYS A 70 18.23 -3.88 1.05
CA LYS A 70 17.00 -4.02 0.26
C LYS A 70 16.27 -5.30 0.66
N ALA A 71 14.96 -5.24 0.72
CA ALA A 71 14.14 -6.43 0.91
C ALA A 71 14.16 -7.29 -0.37
N THR A 72 14.01 -8.58 -0.20
CA THR A 72 13.90 -9.56 -1.29
C THR A 72 12.49 -10.10 -1.43
N ARG A 73 11.62 -9.78 -0.47
CA ARG A 73 10.28 -10.32 -0.36
C ARG A 73 9.34 -9.28 0.25
N LEU A 74 8.14 -9.20 -0.28
CA LEU A 74 7.08 -8.33 0.19
C LEU A 74 5.97 -9.20 0.83
N THR A 75 5.60 -8.91 2.06
CA THR A 75 4.49 -9.58 2.73
C THR A 75 3.31 -8.62 2.83
N GLY A 76 2.20 -9.00 2.22
CA GLY A 76 0.95 -8.24 2.26
C GLY A 76 0.01 -8.80 3.31
N SER A 77 -0.34 -8.01 4.32
CA SER A 77 -1.28 -8.37 5.37
C SER A 77 -2.49 -7.45 5.40
N GLY A 78 -3.56 -7.93 6.03
CA GLY A 78 -4.80 -7.19 6.16
C GLY A 78 -5.78 -7.37 5.00
N ASN A 79 -7.05 -7.06 5.29
CA ASN A 79 -8.16 -7.30 4.35
C ASN A 79 -8.07 -6.49 3.06
N GLY A 80 -7.49 -5.29 3.08
CA GLY A 80 -7.32 -4.46 1.90
C GLY A 80 -6.46 -5.14 0.83
N ILE A 81 -5.32 -5.67 1.21
CA ILE A 81 -4.43 -6.43 0.32
C ILE A 81 -5.04 -7.79 -0.03
N ARG A 82 -5.57 -8.50 0.95
CA ARG A 82 -6.08 -9.87 0.80
C ARG A 82 -7.23 -9.95 -0.21
N ARG A 83 -8.14 -8.97 -0.18
CA ARG A 83 -9.35 -8.93 -1.02
C ARG A 83 -9.21 -8.13 -2.31
N ASN A 84 -8.12 -7.39 -2.50
CA ASN A 84 -7.93 -6.51 -3.65
C ASN A 84 -6.75 -6.97 -4.52
N SER A 85 -7.06 -7.77 -5.55
CA SER A 85 -6.06 -8.29 -6.49
C SER A 85 -5.36 -7.18 -7.28
N LEU A 86 -6.05 -6.07 -7.57
CA LEU A 86 -5.46 -4.93 -8.25
C LEU A 86 -4.38 -4.26 -7.37
N MET A 87 -4.68 -4.06 -6.08
CA MET A 87 -3.73 -3.48 -5.14
C MET A 87 -2.48 -4.35 -4.99
N ARG A 88 -2.64 -5.68 -4.94
CA ARG A 88 -1.50 -6.62 -4.93
C ARG A 88 -0.63 -6.47 -6.17
N ARG A 89 -1.22 -6.52 -7.36
CA ARG A 89 -0.50 -6.38 -8.63
C ARG A 89 0.27 -5.06 -8.71
N LEU A 90 -0.38 -3.95 -8.37
CA LEU A 90 0.26 -2.64 -8.39
C LEU A 90 1.39 -2.52 -7.34
N ALA A 91 1.24 -3.15 -6.17
CA ALA A 91 2.29 -3.22 -5.18
C ALA A 91 3.51 -4.02 -5.68
N GLU A 92 3.29 -5.20 -6.26
CA GLU A 92 4.37 -6.02 -6.84
C GLU A 92 5.13 -5.28 -7.95
N GLU A 93 4.41 -4.57 -8.83
CA GLU A 93 5.00 -3.74 -9.87
C GLU A 93 5.84 -2.60 -9.29
N MET A 94 5.32 -1.90 -8.28
CA MET A 94 5.97 -0.73 -7.69
C MET A 94 7.21 -1.11 -6.88
N PHE A 95 7.10 -2.12 -6.03
CA PHE A 95 8.20 -2.60 -5.19
C PHE A 95 9.16 -3.53 -5.92
N LYS A 96 8.81 -3.97 -7.12
CA LYS A 96 9.59 -4.92 -7.95
C LYS A 96 9.92 -6.22 -7.19
N MET A 97 8.97 -6.68 -6.40
CA MET A 97 9.08 -7.89 -5.59
C MET A 97 7.77 -8.66 -5.63
N PRO A 98 7.81 -10.01 -5.61
CA PRO A 98 6.60 -10.81 -5.43
C PRO A 98 6.01 -10.56 -4.03
N MET A 99 4.67 -10.57 -3.94
CA MET A 99 3.97 -10.42 -2.68
C MET A 99 3.45 -11.78 -2.19
N GLU A 100 3.83 -12.12 -0.97
CA GLU A 100 3.29 -13.26 -0.25
C GLU A 100 2.13 -12.80 0.66
N ILE A 101 1.06 -13.55 0.66
CA ILE A 101 -0.08 -13.33 1.56
C ILE A 101 0.00 -14.38 2.67
N PRO A 102 0.03 -13.98 3.95
CA PRO A 102 0.05 -14.93 5.06
C PRO A 102 -1.16 -15.86 5.06
N GLU A 103 -0.97 -17.07 5.54
CA GLU A 103 -2.03 -18.09 5.62
C GLU A 103 -3.17 -17.68 6.56
N TYR A 104 -2.83 -17.02 7.68
CA TYR A 104 -3.79 -16.62 8.70
C TYR A 104 -4.45 -15.29 8.34
N GLU A 105 -5.78 -15.25 8.40
CA GLU A 105 -6.56 -14.07 7.99
C GLU A 105 -6.49 -12.92 9.00
N GLU A 106 -6.38 -13.25 10.30
CA GLU A 106 -6.33 -12.28 11.41
C GLU A 106 -4.90 -12.17 11.95
N GLU A 107 -3.99 -11.64 11.17
CA GLU A 107 -2.55 -11.60 11.47
C GLU A 107 -2.22 -10.93 12.81
N ALA A 108 -2.95 -9.85 13.15
CA ALA A 108 -2.74 -9.14 14.41
C ALA A 108 -3.15 -9.98 15.62
N ALA A 109 -4.31 -10.63 15.55
CA ALA A 109 -4.79 -11.53 16.60
C ALA A 109 -3.89 -12.75 16.75
N TYR A 110 -3.46 -13.34 15.63
CA TYR A 110 -2.51 -14.45 15.62
C TYR A 110 -1.17 -14.07 16.24
N GLY A 111 -0.60 -12.93 15.88
CA GLY A 111 0.63 -12.42 16.48
C GLY A 111 0.52 -12.15 17.99
N ALA A 112 -0.62 -11.59 18.42
CA ALA A 112 -0.90 -11.40 19.84
C ALA A 112 -0.97 -12.73 20.61
N ALA A 113 -1.66 -13.72 20.04
CA ALA A 113 -1.76 -15.06 20.65
C ALA A 113 -0.40 -15.76 20.75
N LEU A 114 0.45 -15.66 19.71
CA LEU A 114 1.81 -16.19 19.76
C LEU A 114 2.65 -15.53 20.86
N THR A 115 2.53 -14.22 21.00
CA THR A 115 3.25 -13.46 22.02
C THR A 115 2.81 -13.86 23.44
N ALA A 116 1.49 -13.96 23.66
CA ALA A 116 0.93 -14.42 24.93
C ALA A 116 1.37 -15.85 25.25
N GLY A 117 1.34 -16.76 24.28
CA GLY A 117 1.80 -18.14 24.46
C GLY A 117 3.26 -18.25 24.86
N LYS A 118 4.15 -17.42 24.28
CA LYS A 118 5.57 -17.36 24.68
C LYS A 118 5.76 -16.86 26.12
N LEU A 119 4.98 -15.86 26.54
CA LEU A 119 5.03 -15.35 27.90
C LEU A 119 4.60 -16.41 28.92
N VAL A 120 3.52 -17.14 28.64
CA VAL A 120 3.04 -18.22 29.53
C VAL A 120 4.07 -19.37 29.60
N ALA A 121 4.67 -19.74 28.49
CA ALA A 121 5.69 -20.79 28.44
C ALA A 121 6.99 -20.41 29.17
N ALA A 122 7.28 -19.12 29.32
CA ALA A 122 8.45 -18.59 30.04
C ALA A 122 8.24 -18.44 31.56
N MET A 123 7.00 -18.54 32.02
CA MET A 123 6.63 -18.50 33.45
C MET A 123 6.80 -19.88 34.08
#